data_b220b08220c5ebe3b947da000dfb4261
#
_entry.id   b220b08220c5ebe3b947da000dfb4261
#
_cell.length_a   1.000
_cell.length_b   1.000
_cell.length_c   1.000
_cell.angle_alpha   90.00
_cell.angle_beta   90.00
_cell.angle_gamma   90.00
#
_symmetry.space_group_name_H-M   'P 1'
#
loop_
_entity.id
_entity.type
_entity.pdbx_description
1 polymer ?
#
loop_
_entity_poly.entity_id
_entity_poly.type
_entity_poly.pdbx_seq_one_letter_code
_entity_poly.pdbx_strand_id
1 'polypeptide(L)'
;MLKGLGGLGDMAKMMKSAQELQTKMAEMQDDLQNVMVTGESGAGLVKATASAKGELKALNIDPSIFNGDDKEVVEDLILAAIKDAQAKASEKAKDEMAKLTEGMGLPKDIKLPF
;
A
#
# COMPACT_ATOMS: atom_id res chain seq x y z
N MET A 1 12.43 33.78 -31.22
CA MET A 1 13.60 33.37 -30.44
C MET A 1 13.33 33.33 -28.94
N LEU A 2 12.57 34.27 -28.48
CA LEU A 2 12.14 34.25 -27.06
C LEU A 2 11.36 32.99 -26.72
N LYS A 3 10.67 32.38 -27.68
CA LYS A 3 9.94 31.13 -27.48
C LYS A 3 10.85 29.97 -27.10
N GLY A 4 12.08 29.95 -27.61
CA GLY A 4 13.03 28.92 -27.26
C GLY A 4 13.48 29.00 -25.80
N LEU A 5 13.66 30.20 -25.29
CA LEU A 5 14.04 30.42 -23.91
C LEU A 5 12.89 30.08 -22.94
N GLY A 6 11.64 30.44 -23.34
CA GLY A 6 10.47 30.07 -22.55
C GLY A 6 10.29 28.56 -22.49
N GLY A 7 10.53 27.86 -23.61
CA GLY A 7 10.46 26.40 -23.65
C GLY A 7 11.49 25.73 -22.75
N LEU A 8 12.70 26.29 -22.69
CA LEU A 8 13.75 25.75 -21.81
C LEU A 8 13.39 25.93 -20.34
N GLY A 9 12.80 27.08 -20.00
CA GLY A 9 12.34 27.31 -18.63
C GLY A 9 11.23 26.36 -18.22
N ASP A 10 10.30 26.09 -19.14
CA ASP A 10 9.20 25.15 -18.88
C ASP A 10 9.73 23.72 -18.75
N MET A 11 10.69 23.34 -19.57
CA MET A 11 11.32 22.03 -19.47
C MET A 11 12.03 21.84 -18.12
N ALA A 12 12.72 22.88 -17.66
CA ALA A 12 13.40 22.83 -16.36
C ALA A 12 12.39 22.66 -15.22
N LYS A 13 11.25 23.37 -15.29
CA LYS A 13 10.18 23.21 -14.32
C LYS A 13 9.56 21.82 -14.36
N MET A 14 9.37 21.28 -15.54
CA MET A 14 8.84 19.92 -15.70
C MET A 14 9.79 18.89 -15.12
N MET A 15 11.08 19.03 -15.39
CA MET A 15 12.09 18.13 -14.83
C MET A 15 12.12 18.20 -13.31
N LYS A 16 12.04 19.40 -12.76
CA LYS A 16 12.01 19.59 -11.31
C LYS A 16 10.77 18.95 -10.69
N SER A 17 9.62 19.14 -11.34
CA SER A 17 8.37 18.53 -10.89
C SER A 17 8.43 17.01 -10.94
N ALA A 18 9.03 16.46 -11.99
CA ALA A 18 9.21 15.01 -12.13
C ALA A 18 10.13 14.47 -11.03
N GLN A 19 11.21 15.16 -10.72
CA GLN A 19 12.11 14.77 -9.64
C GLN A 19 11.43 14.84 -8.28
N GLU A 20 10.66 15.89 -8.04
CA GLU A 20 9.88 16.02 -6.79
C GLU A 20 8.87 14.90 -6.65
N LEU A 21 8.20 14.55 -7.74
CA LEU A 21 7.26 13.44 -7.75
C LEU A 21 7.96 12.12 -7.42
N GLN A 22 9.10 11.85 -8.06
CA GLN A 22 9.87 10.65 -7.78
C GLN A 22 10.31 10.58 -6.33
N THR A 23 10.78 11.69 -5.77
CA THR A 23 11.20 11.74 -4.37
C THR A 23 10.03 11.47 -3.44
N LYS A 24 8.89 12.08 -3.70
CA LYS A 24 7.70 11.90 -2.88
C LYS A 24 7.16 10.47 -2.99
N MET A 25 7.23 9.88 -4.18
CA MET A 25 6.83 8.48 -4.35
C MET A 25 7.74 7.53 -3.57
N ALA A 26 9.06 7.78 -3.60
CA ALA A 26 10.00 6.97 -2.85
C ALA A 26 9.78 7.10 -1.35
N GLU A 27 9.55 8.31 -0.87
CA GLU A 27 9.23 8.57 0.54
C GLU A 27 7.94 7.88 0.93
N MET A 28 6.92 7.95 0.07
CA MET A 28 5.65 7.31 0.33
C MET A 28 5.79 5.80 0.41
N GLN A 29 6.57 5.18 -0.48
CA GLN A 29 6.80 3.74 -0.43
C GLN A 29 7.53 3.34 0.85
N ASP A 30 8.49 4.16 1.29
CA ASP A 30 9.14 3.95 2.58
C ASP A 30 8.15 4.06 3.73
N ASP A 31 7.29 5.06 3.70
CA ASP A 31 6.28 5.26 4.73
C ASP A 31 5.28 4.11 4.76
N LEU A 32 4.93 3.55 3.60
CA LEU A 32 4.01 2.42 3.53
C LEU A 32 4.55 1.17 4.23
N GLN A 33 5.87 1.01 4.33
CA GLN A 33 6.46 -0.09 5.09
C GLN A 33 6.13 0.01 6.59
N ASN A 34 5.88 1.21 7.08
CA ASN A 34 5.61 1.47 8.49
C ASN A 34 4.12 1.61 8.79
N VAL A 35 3.27 1.63 7.76
CA VAL A 35 1.81 1.66 7.93
C VAL A 35 1.33 0.24 8.03
N MET A 36 0.72 -0.12 9.16
CA MET A 36 0.26 -1.48 9.40
C MET A 36 -1.24 -1.59 9.23
N VAL A 37 -1.67 -2.69 8.63
CA VAL A 37 -3.08 -3.05 8.52
C VAL A 37 -3.25 -4.44 9.11
N THR A 38 -4.45 -4.72 9.62
CA THR A 38 -4.76 -6.02 10.21
C THR A 38 -5.93 -6.64 9.47
N GLY A 39 -5.70 -7.85 8.97
CA GLY A 39 -6.75 -8.70 8.42
C GLY A 39 -7.13 -9.76 9.43
N GLU A 40 -8.33 -10.26 9.35
CA GLU A 40 -8.78 -11.29 10.27
C GLU A 40 -9.75 -12.26 9.62
N SER A 41 -9.89 -13.42 10.23
CA SER A 41 -10.82 -14.45 9.81
C SER A 41 -11.34 -15.20 11.03
N GLY A 42 -12.43 -15.96 10.83
CA GLY A 42 -12.99 -16.74 11.92
C GLY A 42 -13.44 -15.89 13.11
N ALA A 43 -14.02 -14.70 12.85
CA ALA A 43 -14.45 -13.76 13.87
C ALA A 43 -13.32 -13.35 14.81
N GLY A 44 -12.13 -13.15 14.23
CA GLY A 44 -10.96 -12.70 14.99
C GLY A 44 -10.10 -13.80 15.56
N LEU A 45 -10.41 -15.07 15.28
CA LEU A 45 -9.58 -16.18 15.74
C LEU A 45 -8.20 -16.19 15.09
N VAL A 46 -8.10 -15.72 13.86
CA VAL A 46 -6.82 -15.54 13.18
C VAL A 46 -6.71 -14.10 12.75
N LYS A 47 -5.60 -13.47 13.11
CA LYS A 47 -5.30 -12.09 12.72
C LYS A 47 -3.94 -12.05 12.03
N ALA A 48 -3.88 -11.39 10.89
CA ALA A 48 -2.65 -11.19 10.15
C ALA A 48 -2.35 -9.71 10.08
N THR A 49 -1.12 -9.34 10.36
CA THR A 49 -0.69 -7.94 10.27
C THR A 49 0.27 -7.81 9.09
N ALA A 50 -0.03 -6.85 8.22
CA ALA A 50 0.81 -6.59 7.06
C ALA A 50 1.11 -5.10 6.96
N SER A 51 2.22 -4.76 6.31
CA SER A 51 2.46 -3.37 5.95
C SER A 51 1.58 -3.00 4.76
N ALA A 52 1.37 -1.70 4.55
CA ALA A 52 0.63 -1.22 3.39
C ALA A 52 1.30 -1.57 2.06
N LYS A 53 2.57 -1.99 2.09
CA LYS A 53 3.26 -2.54 0.92
C LYS A 53 2.84 -3.97 0.60
N GLY A 54 2.09 -4.61 1.48
CA GLY A 54 1.66 -5.99 1.31
C GLY A 54 2.56 -7.02 1.96
N GLU A 55 3.55 -6.60 2.72
CA GLU A 55 4.45 -7.51 3.41
C GLU A 55 3.82 -8.02 4.71
N LEU A 56 3.73 -9.32 4.86
CA LEU A 56 3.23 -9.91 6.09
C LEU A 56 4.26 -9.72 7.20
N LYS A 57 3.83 -9.13 8.31
CA LYS A 57 4.71 -8.81 9.44
C LYS A 57 4.46 -9.69 10.66
N ALA A 58 3.22 -10.09 10.89
CA ALA A 58 2.88 -10.87 12.06
C ALA A 58 1.64 -11.71 11.80
N LEU A 59 1.53 -12.79 12.55
CA LEU A 59 0.38 -13.67 12.50
C LEU A 59 0.03 -14.04 13.94
N ASN A 60 -1.22 -13.84 14.30
CA ASN A 60 -1.71 -14.18 15.63
C ASN A 60 -2.86 -15.18 15.48
N ILE A 61 -2.70 -16.35 16.09
CA ILE A 61 -3.68 -17.43 16.00
C ILE A 61 -4.15 -17.76 17.40
N ASP A 62 -5.47 -17.75 17.59
CA ASP A 62 -6.05 -18.13 18.86
C ASP A 62 -5.79 -19.63 19.12
N PRO A 63 -5.25 -20.01 20.28
CA PRO A 63 -4.96 -21.41 20.55
C PRO A 63 -6.17 -22.34 20.49
N SER A 64 -7.37 -21.80 20.68
CA SER A 64 -8.59 -22.60 20.68
C SER A 64 -8.86 -23.30 19.35
N ILE A 65 -8.27 -22.85 18.25
CA ILE A 65 -8.48 -23.48 16.94
C ILE A 65 -7.56 -24.68 16.70
N PHE A 66 -6.59 -24.92 17.58
CA PHE A 66 -5.68 -26.07 17.44
C PHE A 66 -6.29 -27.31 18.11
N ASN A 67 -7.26 -27.89 17.41
CA ASN A 67 -7.97 -29.07 17.92
C ASN A 67 -7.42 -30.41 17.46
N GLY A 68 -6.37 -30.40 16.68
CA GLY A 68 -5.75 -31.64 16.21
C GLY A 68 -6.40 -32.27 14.99
N ASP A 69 -7.71 -32.15 14.84
CA ASP A 69 -8.43 -32.81 13.74
C ASP A 69 -8.82 -31.88 12.61
N ASP A 70 -8.66 -30.55 12.78
CA ASP A 70 -9.16 -29.55 11.85
C ASP A 70 -8.03 -28.78 11.16
N LYS A 71 -6.99 -29.49 10.75
CA LYS A 71 -5.83 -28.88 10.09
C LYS A 71 -6.24 -28.02 8.89
N GLU A 72 -7.15 -28.54 8.05
CA GLU A 72 -7.59 -27.81 6.86
C GLU A 72 -8.34 -26.52 7.23
N VAL A 73 -9.14 -26.55 8.28
CA VAL A 73 -9.85 -25.37 8.77
C VAL A 73 -8.86 -24.31 9.23
N VAL A 74 -7.83 -24.72 9.97
CA VAL A 74 -6.78 -23.79 10.43
C VAL A 74 -6.05 -23.16 9.25
N GLU A 75 -5.67 -23.98 8.27
CA GLU A 75 -4.98 -23.49 7.07
C GLU A 75 -5.87 -22.50 6.31
N ASP A 76 -7.15 -22.82 6.14
CA ASP A 76 -8.08 -21.94 5.44
C ASP A 76 -8.28 -20.61 6.19
N LEU A 77 -8.37 -20.65 7.51
CA LEU A 77 -8.50 -19.45 8.32
C LEU A 77 -7.26 -18.57 8.24
N ILE A 78 -6.08 -19.17 8.26
CA ILE A 78 -4.82 -18.44 8.11
C ILE A 78 -4.77 -17.76 6.74
N LEU A 79 -5.07 -18.52 5.70
CA LEU A 79 -5.07 -17.99 4.33
C LEU A 79 -6.06 -16.84 4.17
N ALA A 80 -7.27 -16.99 4.73
CA ALA A 80 -8.29 -15.96 4.66
C ALA A 80 -7.86 -14.69 5.39
N ALA A 81 -7.22 -14.81 6.55
CA ALA A 81 -6.72 -13.66 7.31
C ALA A 81 -5.62 -12.93 6.54
N ILE A 82 -4.72 -13.67 5.91
CA ILE A 82 -3.64 -13.09 5.10
C ILE A 82 -4.22 -12.36 3.88
N LYS A 83 -5.17 -12.97 3.19
CA LYS A 83 -5.83 -12.33 2.05
C LYS A 83 -6.55 -11.07 2.45
N ASP A 84 -7.22 -11.08 3.59
CA ASP A 84 -7.90 -9.89 4.11
C ASP A 84 -6.89 -8.78 4.42
N ALA A 85 -5.77 -9.12 5.05
CA ALA A 85 -4.70 -8.16 5.34
C ALA A 85 -4.12 -7.58 4.06
N GLN A 86 -3.88 -8.41 3.05
CA GLN A 86 -3.32 -7.96 1.78
C GLN A 86 -4.29 -7.04 1.03
N ALA A 87 -5.59 -7.35 1.07
CA ALA A 87 -6.61 -6.50 0.46
C ALA A 87 -6.65 -5.13 1.15
N LYS A 88 -6.61 -5.11 2.47
CA LYS A 88 -6.57 -3.86 3.24
C LYS A 88 -5.28 -3.08 3.00
N ALA A 89 -4.16 -3.77 2.86
CA ALA A 89 -2.88 -3.15 2.52
C ALA A 89 -2.94 -2.46 1.16
N SER A 90 -3.52 -3.12 0.17
CA SER A 90 -3.69 -2.57 -1.17
C SER A 90 -4.59 -1.33 -1.16
N GLU A 91 -5.70 -1.37 -0.43
CA GLU A 91 -6.58 -0.21 -0.27
C GLU A 91 -5.85 0.95 0.40
N LYS A 92 -5.10 0.66 1.45
CA LYS A 92 -4.35 1.69 2.17
C LYS A 92 -3.31 2.35 1.27
N ALA A 93 -2.60 1.55 0.46
CA ALA A 93 -1.63 2.06 -0.49
C ALA A 93 -2.29 2.97 -1.52
N LYS A 94 -3.46 2.59 -2.01
CA LYS A 94 -4.23 3.41 -2.96
C LYS A 94 -4.67 4.73 -2.33
N ASP A 95 -5.13 4.69 -1.08
CA ASP A 95 -5.56 5.89 -0.36
C ASP A 95 -4.39 6.86 -0.17
N GLU A 96 -3.23 6.36 0.21
CA GLU A 96 -2.04 7.18 0.38
C GLU A 96 -1.58 7.77 -0.95
N MET A 97 -1.67 6.98 -2.02
CA MET A 97 -1.36 7.47 -3.36
C MET A 97 -2.33 8.57 -3.81
N ALA A 98 -3.62 8.38 -3.54
CA ALA A 98 -4.63 9.40 -3.87
C ALA A 98 -4.35 10.71 -3.15
N LYS A 99 -3.95 10.66 -1.88
CA LYS A 99 -3.56 11.84 -1.12
C LYS A 99 -2.37 12.55 -1.73
N LEU A 100 -1.38 11.77 -2.18
CA LEU A 100 -0.18 12.31 -2.80
C LEU A 100 -0.53 13.03 -4.12
N THR A 101 -1.34 12.40 -4.98
CA THR A 101 -1.72 12.99 -6.26
C THR A 101 -2.60 14.21 -6.07
N GLU A 102 -3.50 14.21 -5.10
CA GLU A 102 -4.31 15.39 -4.77
C GLU A 102 -3.43 16.55 -4.30
N GLY A 103 -2.47 16.26 -3.44
CA GLY A 103 -1.54 17.27 -2.93
C GLY A 103 -0.69 17.91 -4.02
N MET A 104 -0.45 17.19 -5.11
CA MET A 104 0.33 17.70 -6.24
C MET A 104 -0.53 18.25 -7.38
N GLY A 105 -1.85 18.25 -7.21
CA GLY A 105 -2.77 18.76 -8.24
C GLY A 105 -2.90 17.85 -9.45
N LEU A 106 -2.53 16.59 -9.32
CA LEU A 106 -2.65 15.61 -10.40
C LEU A 106 -4.05 15.02 -10.45
N PRO A 107 -4.52 14.63 -11.66
CA PRO A 107 -5.84 13.99 -11.78
C PRO A 107 -5.91 12.68 -11.00
N LYS A 108 -7.08 12.40 -10.43
CA LYS A 108 -7.30 11.18 -9.65
C LYS A 108 -7.22 9.90 -10.49
N ASP A 109 -7.37 10.04 -11.80
CA ASP A 109 -7.43 8.90 -12.72
C ASP A 109 -6.07 8.43 -13.22
N ILE A 110 -4.98 9.03 -12.76
CA ILE A 110 -3.66 8.61 -13.15
C ILE A 110 -3.37 7.23 -12.56
N LYS A 111 -3.16 6.27 -13.45
CA LYS A 111 -2.73 4.93 -13.05
C LYS A 111 -1.25 4.95 -12.76
N LEU A 112 -0.91 4.67 -11.51
CA LEU A 112 0.47 4.57 -11.10
C LEU A 112 0.85 3.10 -10.95
N PRO A 113 2.13 2.74 -11.16
CA PRO A 113 2.55 1.33 -11.14
C PRO A 113 2.67 0.80 -9.72
N PHE A 114 1.56 0.46 -9.14
CA PHE A 114 1.51 -0.22 -7.83
C PHE A 114 0.94 -1.58 -7.98
#